data_1088146d07bc960ac13dd0ac435eb16d
#
_entry.id   1088146d07bc960ac13dd0ac435eb16d
#
_cell.length_a   1.000
_cell.length_b   1.000
_cell.length_c   1.000
_cell.angle_alpha   90.00
_cell.angle_beta   90.00
_cell.angle_gamma   90.00
#
_symmetry.space_group_name_H-M   'P 1'
#
loop_
_entity.id
_entity.type
_entity.pdbx_description
1 polymer ?
#
loop_
_entity_poly.entity_id
_entity_poly.type
_entity_poly.pdbx_seq_one_letter_code
_entity_poly.pdbx_strand_id
1 'polypeptide(L)'
;MKRWISSDILGMNGLSYVDESWEAKDFGNLVVRVHAAALNFSDLLMIEDKYQVRPPRPFSPGQEVAGIVVFAPEDSDWKVGDRVASKVGWGGFAEMVEVRPDMAFQIPDNISFGKAAALPVAYITSMVAFFDSTEVKPEDTVLVHAAAGGVGLAAVEIAKAIGARVIATASNEGKLNLAREHGADIGINYRNENWFQAVKEATDGKGANVIYDPVGGDIGINSLRCIARDGVLLVVGFASGTITELPMNRLMLKRASAKGVYWSHDHDGEMLGEITDKLFVMLEKGQINPVIHEECFLEDLPLAMELLQSRKTTGKMILRVPK
;
A
#
# COMPACT_ATOMS: atom_id res chain seq x y z
N MET A 1 13.34 -23.39 9.25
CA MET A 1 12.92 -22.15 8.56
C MET A 1 12.76 -21.04 9.58
N LYS A 2 13.43 -19.94 9.36
CA LYS A 2 13.31 -18.75 10.22
C LYS A 2 12.08 -17.94 9.83
N ARG A 3 11.31 -17.53 10.84
CA ARG A 3 10.10 -16.71 10.66
C ARG A 3 9.70 -15.97 11.94
N TRP A 4 8.94 -14.91 11.79
CA TRP A 4 8.28 -14.25 12.90
C TRP A 4 6.93 -14.89 13.20
N ILE A 5 6.61 -15.01 14.48
CA ILE A 5 5.33 -15.52 14.99
C ILE A 5 4.71 -14.48 15.90
N SER A 6 3.45 -14.16 15.65
CA SER A 6 2.60 -13.37 16.54
C SER A 6 1.79 -14.33 17.40
N SER A 7 2.03 -14.28 18.71
CA SER A 7 1.35 -15.11 19.72
C SER A 7 -0.01 -14.52 20.14
N ASP A 8 -0.62 -15.09 21.16
CA ASP A 8 -1.85 -14.54 21.78
C ASP A 8 -1.63 -13.21 22.51
N ILE A 9 -0.38 -12.83 22.80
CA ILE A 9 -0.02 -11.51 23.30
C ILE A 9 -0.10 -10.53 22.13
N LEU A 10 -0.93 -9.49 22.25
CA LEU A 10 -1.14 -8.52 21.18
C LEU A 10 0.04 -7.54 21.03
N GLY A 11 0.23 -7.11 19.79
CA GLY A 11 1.25 -6.13 19.42
C GLY A 11 2.68 -6.70 19.39
N MET A 12 3.65 -5.82 19.37
CA MET A 12 5.07 -6.17 19.20
C MET A 12 5.63 -7.06 20.32
N ASN A 13 5.09 -6.96 21.53
CA ASN A 13 5.51 -7.80 22.67
C ASN A 13 5.16 -9.29 22.49
N GLY A 14 4.23 -9.61 21.60
CA GLY A 14 3.84 -10.97 21.26
C GLY A 14 4.61 -11.55 20.08
N LEU A 15 5.55 -10.80 19.49
CA LEU A 15 6.37 -11.27 18.39
C LEU A 15 7.57 -12.09 18.89
N SER A 16 7.81 -13.23 18.25
CA SER A 16 8.97 -14.06 18.47
C SER A 16 9.59 -14.48 17.14
N TYR A 17 10.92 -14.43 17.05
CA TYR A 17 11.67 -14.94 15.91
C TYR A 17 12.08 -16.37 16.19
N VAL A 18 11.62 -17.29 15.39
CA VAL A 18 11.79 -18.72 15.59
C VAL A 18 12.51 -19.37 14.41
N ASP A 19 13.22 -20.46 14.69
CA ASP A 19 13.76 -21.36 13.67
C ASP A 19 13.19 -22.76 13.92
N GLU A 20 12.31 -23.20 13.03
CA GLU A 20 11.58 -24.45 13.17
C GLU A 20 11.37 -25.17 11.84
N SER A 21 11.03 -26.47 11.89
CA SER A 21 10.63 -27.19 10.71
C SER A 21 9.34 -26.59 10.13
N TRP A 22 9.29 -26.47 8.81
CA TRP A 22 8.11 -25.98 8.10
C TRP A 22 7.85 -26.85 6.88
N GLU A 23 6.61 -27.13 6.64
CA GLU A 23 6.12 -27.85 5.48
C GLU A 23 4.94 -27.11 4.89
N ALA A 24 4.80 -27.10 3.57
CA ALA A 24 3.65 -26.56 2.89
C ALA A 24 2.38 -27.33 3.31
N LYS A 25 1.30 -26.58 3.54
CA LYS A 25 0.01 -27.13 3.98
C LYS A 25 -0.95 -27.36 2.81
N ASP A 26 -0.81 -26.57 1.77
CA ASP A 26 -1.68 -26.63 0.59
C ASP A 26 -0.84 -26.81 -0.67
N PHE A 27 -0.87 -28.01 -1.26
CA PHE A 27 -0.16 -28.33 -2.49
C PHE A 27 -0.79 -27.72 -3.74
N GLY A 28 -1.94 -27.07 -3.66
CA GLY A 28 -2.50 -26.21 -4.69
C GLY A 28 -1.85 -24.83 -4.76
N ASN A 29 -1.03 -24.47 -3.77
CA ASN A 29 -0.31 -23.20 -3.72
C ASN A 29 1.14 -23.34 -4.23
N LEU A 30 1.70 -22.23 -4.69
CA LEU A 30 3.13 -22.08 -4.89
C LEU A 30 3.84 -22.06 -3.53
N VAL A 31 5.04 -22.57 -3.46
CA VAL A 31 5.96 -22.26 -2.35
C VAL A 31 7.01 -21.30 -2.88
N VAL A 32 7.08 -20.14 -2.25
CA VAL A 32 8.03 -19.09 -2.61
C VAL A 32 9.11 -18.98 -1.53
N ARG A 33 10.38 -19.09 -1.94
CA ARG A 33 11.49 -18.65 -1.11
C ARG A 33 11.52 -17.14 -1.14
N VAL A 34 11.26 -16.53 0.01
CA VAL A 34 11.21 -15.07 0.16
C VAL A 34 12.61 -14.47 0.07
N HIS A 35 12.78 -13.47 -0.75
CA HIS A 35 14.01 -12.67 -0.84
C HIS A 35 13.81 -11.28 -0.24
N ALA A 36 12.58 -10.77 -0.32
CA ALA A 36 12.18 -9.51 0.26
C ALA A 36 10.70 -9.56 0.68
N ALA A 37 10.40 -9.00 1.82
CA ALA A 37 9.02 -8.75 2.27
C ALA A 37 8.87 -7.27 2.60
N ALA A 38 7.74 -6.66 2.24
CA ALA A 38 7.54 -5.25 2.52
C ALA A 38 6.55 -5.06 3.66
N LEU A 39 6.87 -4.11 4.54
CA LEU A 39 6.09 -3.80 5.73
C LEU A 39 4.96 -2.82 5.40
N ASN A 40 3.78 -3.09 5.91
CA ASN A 40 2.58 -2.27 5.80
C ASN A 40 2.06 -1.82 7.17
N PHE A 41 1.34 -0.72 7.20
CA PHE A 41 0.66 -0.28 8.42
C PHE A 41 -0.41 -1.29 8.88
N SER A 42 -1.01 -2.02 7.94
CA SER A 42 -1.95 -3.11 8.22
C SER A 42 -1.31 -4.30 8.97
N ASP A 43 -0.01 -4.55 8.80
CA ASP A 43 0.69 -5.58 9.57
C ASP A 43 0.73 -5.22 11.07
N LEU A 44 0.94 -3.94 11.41
CA LEU A 44 0.85 -3.44 12.78
C LEU A 44 -0.55 -3.63 13.36
N LEU A 45 -1.58 -3.27 12.58
CA LEU A 45 -2.98 -3.45 13.00
C LEU A 45 -3.34 -4.92 13.17
N MET A 46 -2.78 -5.80 12.32
CA MET A 46 -3.06 -7.24 12.36
C MET A 46 -2.50 -7.89 13.64
N ILE A 47 -1.26 -7.57 14.02
CA ILE A 47 -0.68 -8.10 15.28
C ILE A 47 -1.36 -7.52 16.52
N GLU A 48 -2.01 -6.36 16.42
CA GLU A 48 -2.82 -5.72 17.48
C GLU A 48 -4.31 -6.14 17.47
N ASP A 49 -4.72 -7.04 16.56
CA ASP A 49 -6.10 -7.49 16.38
C ASP A 49 -7.10 -6.36 16.02
N LYS A 50 -6.57 -5.30 15.42
CA LYS A 50 -7.32 -4.10 14.99
C LYS A 50 -7.60 -4.03 13.48
N TYR A 51 -7.10 -5.02 12.72
CA TYR A 51 -7.33 -5.09 11.28
C TYR A 51 -8.60 -5.85 10.96
N GLN A 52 -9.15 -5.65 9.74
CA GLN A 52 -10.36 -6.34 9.28
C GLN A 52 -10.14 -7.85 9.13
N VAL A 53 -8.95 -8.26 8.68
CA VAL A 53 -8.54 -9.65 8.60
C VAL A 53 -7.84 -10.03 9.91
N ARG A 54 -8.35 -11.07 10.58
CA ARG A 54 -7.84 -11.57 11.86
C ARG A 54 -7.43 -13.03 11.71
N PRO A 55 -6.15 -13.30 11.45
CA PRO A 55 -5.66 -14.67 11.37
C PRO A 55 -5.83 -15.41 12.69
N PRO A 56 -6.10 -16.73 12.65
CA PRO A 56 -6.07 -17.54 13.88
C PRO A 56 -4.65 -17.52 14.46
N ARG A 57 -4.57 -17.31 15.78
CA ARG A 57 -3.29 -17.26 16.49
C ARG A 57 -2.81 -18.66 16.92
N PRO A 58 -1.52 -18.95 16.96
CA PRO A 58 -0.41 -18.08 16.51
C PRO A 58 -0.30 -18.04 14.98
N PHE A 59 0.14 -16.91 14.42
CA PHE A 59 0.35 -16.77 12.98
C PHE A 59 1.66 -16.01 12.66
N SER A 60 2.20 -16.21 11.47
CA SER A 60 3.31 -15.41 10.95
C SER A 60 2.75 -14.16 10.26
N PRO A 61 3.14 -12.93 10.65
CA PRO A 61 2.70 -11.72 9.97
C PRO A 61 3.40 -11.51 8.62
N GLY A 62 3.04 -10.41 7.92
CA GLY A 62 3.57 -10.02 6.61
C GLY A 62 2.62 -10.29 5.47
N GLN A 63 2.24 -9.21 4.75
CA GLN A 63 1.17 -9.26 3.75
C GLN A 63 1.66 -9.19 2.31
N GLU A 64 2.95 -8.91 2.06
CA GLU A 64 3.48 -8.87 0.70
C GLU A 64 4.94 -9.30 0.64
N VAL A 65 5.26 -10.02 -0.41
CA VAL A 65 6.56 -10.66 -0.61
C VAL A 65 7.01 -10.59 -2.06
N ALA A 66 8.34 -10.74 -2.26
CA ALA A 66 8.92 -11.08 -3.54
C ALA A 66 10.02 -12.14 -3.35
N GLY A 67 10.10 -13.08 -4.27
CA GLY A 67 11.03 -14.18 -4.14
C GLY A 67 11.06 -15.08 -5.37
N ILE A 68 11.51 -16.31 -5.16
CA ILE A 68 11.65 -17.33 -6.20
C ILE A 68 10.76 -18.52 -5.87
N VAL A 69 10.01 -18.99 -6.84
CA VAL A 69 9.20 -20.20 -6.74
C VAL A 69 10.13 -21.40 -6.54
N VAL A 70 9.93 -22.17 -5.48
CA VAL A 70 10.66 -23.42 -5.19
C VAL A 70 9.78 -24.66 -5.29
N PHE A 71 8.47 -24.49 -5.32
CA PHE A 71 7.48 -25.52 -5.65
C PHE A 71 6.31 -24.85 -6.40
N ALA A 72 5.84 -25.52 -7.44
CA ALA A 72 4.65 -25.14 -8.20
C ALA A 72 3.77 -26.37 -8.44
N PRO A 73 2.43 -26.28 -8.33
CA PRO A 73 1.51 -27.36 -8.73
C PRO A 73 1.67 -27.73 -10.21
N GLU A 74 1.45 -29.00 -10.56
CA GLU A 74 1.63 -29.51 -11.94
C GLU A 74 0.71 -28.84 -12.96
N ASP A 75 -0.48 -28.42 -12.54
CA ASP A 75 -1.52 -27.74 -13.35
C ASP A 75 -1.41 -26.20 -13.33
N SER A 76 -0.36 -25.67 -12.73
CA SER A 76 -0.07 -24.23 -12.64
C SER A 76 0.77 -23.77 -13.85
N ASP A 77 0.54 -22.54 -14.29
CA ASP A 77 1.40 -21.87 -15.30
C ASP A 77 2.79 -21.51 -14.76
N TRP A 78 2.96 -21.55 -13.44
CA TRP A 78 4.21 -21.21 -12.74
C TRP A 78 5.21 -22.37 -12.75
N LYS A 79 6.50 -22.02 -12.72
CA LYS A 79 7.61 -22.97 -12.70
C LYS A 79 8.58 -22.69 -11.56
N VAL A 80 9.23 -23.74 -11.07
CA VAL A 80 10.36 -23.59 -10.14
C VAL A 80 11.44 -22.74 -10.79
N GLY A 81 11.89 -21.72 -10.07
CA GLY A 81 12.84 -20.73 -10.56
C GLY A 81 12.22 -19.39 -10.97
N ASP A 82 10.90 -19.33 -11.17
CA ASP A 82 10.22 -18.09 -11.52
C ASP A 82 10.37 -17.03 -10.42
N ARG A 83 10.58 -15.79 -10.84
CA ARG A 83 10.66 -14.63 -9.96
C ARG A 83 9.27 -14.06 -9.80
N VAL A 84 8.77 -14.01 -8.57
CA VAL A 84 7.40 -13.59 -8.29
C VAL A 84 7.32 -12.56 -7.18
N ALA A 85 6.30 -11.72 -7.26
CA ALA A 85 5.81 -10.95 -6.13
C ALA A 85 4.34 -11.24 -5.92
N SER A 86 3.88 -11.13 -4.68
CA SER A 86 2.49 -11.40 -4.33
C SER A 86 2.08 -10.67 -3.06
N LYS A 87 0.80 -10.30 -3.02
CA LYS A 87 0.13 -10.10 -1.74
C LYS A 87 -0.22 -11.46 -1.17
N VAL A 88 0.01 -11.65 0.10
CA VAL A 88 -0.43 -12.81 0.88
C VAL A 88 -1.34 -12.35 2.01
N GLY A 89 -2.19 -13.22 2.52
CA GLY A 89 -3.05 -12.84 3.66
C GLY A 89 -2.22 -12.54 4.91
N TRP A 90 -1.23 -13.40 5.18
CA TRP A 90 -0.20 -13.34 6.22
C TRP A 90 0.89 -14.35 5.88
N GLY A 91 1.97 -14.40 6.63
CA GLY A 91 3.04 -15.39 6.44
C GLY A 91 4.31 -14.84 5.78
N GLY A 92 4.28 -13.60 5.28
CA GLY A 92 5.36 -13.05 4.47
C GLY A 92 6.66 -12.73 5.24
N PHE A 93 6.62 -12.60 6.58
CA PHE A 93 7.83 -12.36 7.36
C PHE A 93 8.49 -13.68 7.77
N ALA A 94 8.90 -14.44 6.76
CA ALA A 94 9.46 -15.77 6.85
C ALA A 94 10.41 -16.04 5.66
N GLU A 95 11.23 -17.09 5.76
CA GLU A 95 12.10 -17.54 4.66
C GLU A 95 11.30 -18.19 3.52
N MET A 96 10.14 -18.78 3.82
CA MET A 96 9.25 -19.44 2.87
C MET A 96 7.81 -19.02 3.15
N VAL A 97 7.02 -18.94 2.10
CA VAL A 97 5.58 -18.64 2.18
C VAL A 97 4.82 -19.39 1.10
N GLU A 98 3.60 -19.79 1.42
CA GLU A 98 2.64 -20.27 0.42
C GLU A 98 1.97 -19.10 -0.26
N VAL A 99 1.87 -19.15 -1.58
CA VAL A 99 1.27 -18.11 -2.42
C VAL A 99 0.26 -18.77 -3.34
N ARG A 100 -0.95 -18.27 -3.35
CA ARG A 100 -1.95 -18.69 -4.34
C ARG A 100 -1.46 -18.34 -5.76
N PRO A 101 -1.56 -19.26 -6.72
CA PRO A 101 -1.09 -19.01 -8.10
C PRO A 101 -1.72 -17.79 -8.76
N ASP A 102 -3.02 -17.53 -8.49
CA ASP A 102 -3.78 -16.40 -9.01
C ASP A 102 -3.43 -15.04 -8.37
N MET A 103 -2.72 -15.05 -7.25
CA MET A 103 -2.26 -13.85 -6.55
C MET A 103 -0.81 -13.48 -6.87
N ALA A 104 -0.08 -14.39 -7.50
CA ALA A 104 1.30 -14.16 -7.90
C ALA A 104 1.36 -13.40 -9.23
N PHE A 105 2.33 -12.52 -9.37
CA PHE A 105 2.70 -11.92 -10.64
C PHE A 105 4.19 -12.02 -10.88
N GLN A 106 4.55 -12.28 -12.13
CA GLN A 106 5.94 -12.40 -12.54
C GLN A 106 6.62 -11.04 -12.53
N ILE A 107 7.81 -10.96 -11.93
CA ILE A 107 8.60 -9.73 -11.91
C ILE A 107 9.71 -9.79 -12.95
N PRO A 108 9.94 -8.69 -13.71
CA PRO A 108 11.02 -8.61 -14.69
C PRO A 108 12.40 -8.79 -14.05
N ASP A 109 13.36 -9.32 -14.80
CA ASP A 109 14.72 -9.58 -14.29
C ASP A 109 15.47 -8.34 -13.82
N ASN A 110 15.18 -7.19 -14.42
CA ASN A 110 15.79 -5.91 -14.08
C ASN A 110 15.19 -5.24 -12.83
N ILE A 111 14.13 -5.80 -12.25
CA ILE A 111 13.52 -5.28 -11.02
C ILE A 111 14.08 -6.03 -9.81
N SER A 112 14.57 -5.32 -8.80
CA SER A 112 15.04 -5.93 -7.55
C SER A 112 13.88 -6.51 -6.75
N PHE A 113 14.13 -7.56 -5.94
CA PHE A 113 13.11 -8.13 -5.07
C PHE A 113 12.55 -7.11 -4.07
N GLY A 114 13.37 -6.18 -3.56
CA GLY A 114 12.90 -5.13 -2.67
C GLY A 114 11.87 -4.22 -3.35
N LYS A 115 12.12 -3.76 -4.58
CA LYS A 115 11.15 -2.97 -5.35
C LYS A 115 9.92 -3.78 -5.72
N ALA A 116 10.10 -5.05 -6.09
CA ALA A 116 8.99 -5.93 -6.43
C ALA A 116 8.08 -6.19 -5.22
N ALA A 117 8.64 -6.40 -4.02
CA ALA A 117 7.87 -6.57 -2.78
C ALA A 117 7.06 -5.32 -2.39
N ALA A 118 7.44 -4.13 -2.87
CA ALA A 118 6.72 -2.89 -2.59
C ALA A 118 5.46 -2.67 -3.45
N LEU A 119 5.23 -3.50 -4.47
CA LEU A 119 4.15 -3.33 -5.45
C LEU A 119 2.79 -3.90 -4.99
N PRO A 120 2.71 -5.12 -4.42
CA PRO A 120 1.45 -5.87 -4.30
C PRO A 120 0.38 -5.19 -3.48
N VAL A 121 0.73 -4.49 -2.40
CA VAL A 121 -0.25 -3.79 -1.57
C VAL A 121 -0.35 -2.33 -1.97
N ALA A 122 0.74 -1.58 -1.96
CA ALA A 122 0.69 -0.12 -2.10
C ALA A 122 0.27 0.31 -3.51
N TYR A 123 0.88 -0.26 -4.54
CA TYR A 123 0.59 0.14 -5.92
C TYR A 123 -0.73 -0.43 -6.42
N ILE A 124 -1.03 -1.72 -6.16
CA ILE A 124 -2.33 -2.30 -6.55
C ILE A 124 -3.48 -1.54 -5.87
N THR A 125 -3.38 -1.21 -4.58
CA THR A 125 -4.42 -0.39 -3.91
C THR A 125 -4.62 0.95 -4.59
N SER A 126 -3.54 1.64 -4.99
CA SER A 126 -3.64 2.93 -5.67
C SER A 126 -4.17 2.80 -7.10
N MET A 127 -3.83 1.71 -7.80
CA MET A 127 -4.40 1.37 -9.10
C MET A 127 -5.91 1.10 -9.00
N VAL A 128 -6.36 0.28 -8.04
CA VAL A 128 -7.79 0.04 -7.77
C VAL A 128 -8.51 1.36 -7.46
N ALA A 129 -7.89 2.22 -6.65
CA ALA A 129 -8.45 3.53 -6.32
C ALA A 129 -8.74 4.37 -7.57
N PHE A 130 -7.82 4.42 -8.54
CA PHE A 130 -7.86 5.36 -9.66
C PHE A 130 -8.41 4.77 -10.97
N PHE A 131 -8.51 3.45 -11.11
CA PHE A 131 -9.01 2.81 -12.32
C PHE A 131 -10.33 2.05 -12.12
N ASP A 132 -10.64 1.63 -10.88
CA ASP A 132 -11.87 0.92 -10.54
C ASP A 132 -12.78 1.72 -9.61
N SER A 133 -12.27 2.14 -8.45
CA SER A 133 -13.09 2.88 -7.48
C SER A 133 -13.52 4.24 -7.98
N THR A 134 -12.68 4.91 -8.79
CA THR A 134 -13.06 6.07 -9.62
C THR A 134 -12.20 6.08 -10.86
N GLU A 135 -12.66 6.72 -11.92
CA GLU A 135 -11.85 6.92 -13.13
C GLU A 135 -11.18 8.30 -13.05
N VAL A 136 -9.89 8.32 -12.68
CA VAL A 136 -9.08 9.55 -12.69
C VAL A 136 -8.73 9.93 -14.12
N LYS A 137 -8.91 11.21 -14.47
CA LYS A 137 -8.66 11.76 -15.81
C LYS A 137 -7.50 12.76 -15.81
N PRO A 138 -6.85 13.00 -16.97
CA PRO A 138 -5.74 13.96 -17.07
C PRO A 138 -6.10 15.39 -16.62
N GLU A 139 -7.36 15.81 -16.76
CA GLU A 139 -7.84 17.13 -16.33
C GLU A 139 -8.15 17.25 -14.84
N ASP A 140 -8.13 16.13 -14.11
CA ASP A 140 -8.47 16.11 -12.69
C ASP A 140 -7.36 16.70 -11.83
N THR A 141 -7.77 17.29 -10.71
CA THR A 141 -6.88 17.58 -9.59
C THR A 141 -7.05 16.50 -8.53
N VAL A 142 -5.98 15.75 -8.27
CA VAL A 142 -5.92 14.68 -7.26
C VAL A 142 -5.19 15.20 -6.02
N LEU A 143 -5.87 15.20 -4.87
CA LEU A 143 -5.27 15.49 -3.57
C LEU A 143 -4.87 14.17 -2.90
N VAL A 144 -3.58 14.01 -2.59
CA VAL A 144 -3.05 12.80 -1.94
C VAL A 144 -2.61 13.13 -0.52
N HIS A 145 -3.23 12.51 0.48
CA HIS A 145 -2.82 12.63 1.87
C HIS A 145 -1.70 11.62 2.21
N ALA A 146 -0.90 11.97 3.22
CA ALA A 146 0.29 11.21 3.60
C ALA A 146 1.18 10.83 2.41
N ALA A 147 1.36 11.77 1.47
CA ALA A 147 1.89 11.56 0.13
C ALA A 147 3.33 11.01 0.08
N ALA A 148 4.09 11.05 1.18
CA ALA A 148 5.43 10.46 1.27
C ALA A 148 5.44 9.04 1.89
N GLY A 149 4.29 8.48 2.25
CA GLY A 149 4.16 7.08 2.69
C GLY A 149 4.06 6.12 1.51
N GLY A 150 4.11 4.80 1.75
CA GLY A 150 4.10 3.79 0.69
C GLY A 150 2.93 3.93 -0.28
N VAL A 151 1.68 3.91 0.22
CA VAL A 151 0.48 4.07 -0.64
C VAL A 151 0.34 5.50 -1.18
N GLY A 152 0.82 6.51 -0.43
CA GLY A 152 0.77 7.90 -0.86
C GLY A 152 1.68 8.18 -2.05
N LEU A 153 2.94 7.70 -2.03
CA LEU A 153 3.86 7.82 -3.17
C LEU A 153 3.35 7.05 -4.39
N ALA A 154 2.84 5.84 -4.19
CA ALA A 154 2.23 5.09 -5.27
C ALA A 154 1.07 5.87 -5.93
N ALA A 155 0.20 6.49 -5.11
CA ALA A 155 -0.89 7.32 -5.61
C ALA A 155 -0.38 8.58 -6.35
N VAL A 156 0.66 9.24 -5.85
CA VAL A 156 1.28 10.39 -6.52
C VAL A 156 1.83 10.01 -7.90
N GLU A 157 2.62 8.93 -7.97
CA GLU A 157 3.22 8.47 -9.23
C GLU A 157 2.15 8.04 -10.24
N ILE A 158 1.16 7.26 -9.82
CA ILE A 158 0.10 6.76 -10.70
C ILE A 158 -0.78 7.91 -11.20
N ALA A 159 -1.21 8.83 -10.33
CA ALA A 159 -1.99 10.00 -10.73
C ALA A 159 -1.21 10.87 -11.72
N LYS A 160 0.11 11.05 -11.50
CA LYS A 160 0.97 11.78 -12.43
C LYS A 160 1.13 11.04 -13.77
N ALA A 161 1.28 9.72 -13.75
CA ALA A 161 1.35 8.89 -14.96
C ALA A 161 0.06 8.94 -15.80
N ILE A 162 -1.10 9.10 -15.16
CA ILE A 162 -2.39 9.35 -15.85
C ILE A 162 -2.40 10.74 -16.50
N GLY A 163 -1.62 11.70 -15.99
CA GLY A 163 -1.56 13.08 -16.46
C GLY A 163 -2.34 14.07 -15.57
N ALA A 164 -2.85 13.63 -14.43
CA ALA A 164 -3.58 14.49 -13.50
C ALA A 164 -2.67 15.50 -12.81
N ARG A 165 -3.26 16.59 -12.33
CA ARG A 165 -2.60 17.55 -11.45
C ARG A 165 -2.59 17.01 -10.02
N VAL A 166 -1.41 16.87 -9.41
CA VAL A 166 -1.26 16.22 -8.10
C VAL A 166 -0.92 17.26 -7.02
N ILE A 167 -1.76 17.33 -5.99
CA ILE A 167 -1.50 18.07 -4.75
C ILE A 167 -1.18 17.06 -3.65
N ALA A 168 0.02 17.14 -3.08
CA ALA A 168 0.49 16.27 -2.01
C ALA A 168 0.37 16.95 -0.65
N THR A 169 -0.06 16.20 0.38
CA THR A 169 0.07 16.67 1.77
C THR A 169 0.98 15.78 2.58
N ALA A 170 1.84 16.39 3.38
CA ALA A 170 2.73 15.70 4.31
C ALA A 170 3.02 16.54 5.56
N SER A 171 3.75 15.97 6.53
CA SER A 171 3.98 16.61 7.84
C SER A 171 5.18 17.55 7.91
N ASN A 172 6.05 17.56 6.90
CA ASN A 172 7.25 18.40 6.86
C ASN A 172 7.73 18.54 5.41
N GLU A 173 8.65 19.51 5.20
CA GLU A 173 9.15 19.86 3.87
C GLU A 173 9.97 18.74 3.21
N GLY A 174 10.77 17.97 3.97
CA GLY A 174 11.51 16.84 3.41
C GLY A 174 10.59 15.78 2.78
N LYS A 175 9.46 15.49 3.41
CA LYS A 175 8.42 14.59 2.88
C LYS A 175 7.71 15.19 1.67
N LEU A 176 7.49 16.50 1.65
CA LEU A 176 6.89 17.20 0.51
C LEU A 176 7.83 17.24 -0.69
N ASN A 177 9.13 17.43 -0.46
CA ASN A 177 10.14 17.39 -1.52
C ASN A 177 10.19 16.02 -2.17
N LEU A 178 10.20 14.95 -1.38
CA LEU A 178 10.13 13.59 -1.92
C LEU A 178 8.87 13.38 -2.78
N ALA A 179 7.71 13.85 -2.32
CA ALA A 179 6.48 13.75 -3.12
C ALA A 179 6.58 14.53 -4.44
N ARG A 180 7.23 15.71 -4.44
CA ARG A 180 7.47 16.51 -5.67
C ARG A 180 8.44 15.80 -6.64
N GLU A 181 9.51 15.19 -6.12
CA GLU A 181 10.46 14.39 -6.91
C GLU A 181 9.75 13.21 -7.60
N HIS A 182 8.67 12.70 -7.01
CA HIS A 182 7.84 11.62 -7.52
C HIS A 182 6.59 12.08 -8.29
N GLY A 183 6.48 13.38 -8.59
CA GLY A 183 5.47 13.90 -9.52
C GLY A 183 4.37 14.77 -8.91
N ALA A 184 4.41 15.07 -7.61
CA ALA A 184 3.47 16.05 -7.05
C ALA A 184 3.77 17.47 -7.56
N ASP A 185 2.77 18.15 -8.11
CA ASP A 185 2.89 19.52 -8.62
C ASP A 185 2.93 20.55 -7.49
N ILE A 186 2.22 20.26 -6.38
CA ILE A 186 2.11 21.14 -5.21
C ILE A 186 2.24 20.32 -3.94
N GLY A 187 3.04 20.82 -2.99
CA GLY A 187 3.18 20.26 -1.65
C GLY A 187 2.59 21.18 -0.60
N ILE A 188 1.71 20.67 0.27
CA ILE A 188 1.05 21.40 1.35
C ILE A 188 1.32 20.70 2.67
N ASN A 189 1.84 21.44 3.66
CA ASN A 189 2.05 20.90 5.00
C ASN A 189 0.71 20.88 5.77
N TYR A 190 0.21 19.68 6.08
CA TYR A 190 -1.07 19.51 6.78
C TYR A 190 -1.02 19.86 8.27
N ARG A 191 0.17 20.11 8.84
CA ARG A 191 0.29 20.62 10.21
C ARG A 191 -0.15 22.07 10.33
N ASN A 192 -0.27 22.80 9.21
CA ASN A 192 -0.86 24.12 9.18
C ASN A 192 -2.38 23.99 9.38
N GLU A 193 -2.97 24.71 10.30
CA GLU A 193 -4.38 24.61 10.69
C GLU A 193 -5.37 24.75 9.52
N ASN A 194 -5.00 25.49 8.49
CA ASN A 194 -5.83 25.78 7.33
C ASN A 194 -5.33 25.15 6.01
N TRP A 195 -4.71 23.98 6.07
CA TRP A 195 -4.18 23.30 4.87
C TRP A 195 -5.21 23.12 3.76
N PHE A 196 -6.50 22.88 4.09
CA PHE A 196 -7.59 22.77 3.12
C PHE A 196 -7.88 24.11 2.41
N GLN A 197 -7.56 25.25 3.03
CA GLN A 197 -7.67 26.55 2.38
C GLN A 197 -6.56 26.71 1.31
N ALA A 198 -5.34 26.25 1.60
CA ALA A 198 -4.27 26.24 0.61
C ALA A 198 -4.59 25.33 -0.61
N VAL A 199 -5.32 24.20 -0.40
CA VAL A 199 -5.82 23.38 -1.52
C VAL A 199 -6.84 24.18 -2.36
N LYS A 200 -7.75 24.93 -1.73
CA LYS A 200 -8.71 25.76 -2.47
C LYS A 200 -8.02 26.85 -3.28
N GLU A 201 -7.04 27.52 -2.69
CA GLU A 201 -6.26 28.56 -3.38
C GLU A 201 -5.51 27.97 -4.58
N ALA A 202 -4.88 26.79 -4.38
CA ALA A 202 -4.19 26.09 -5.44
C ALA A 202 -5.12 25.62 -6.58
N THR A 203 -6.42 25.55 -6.35
CA THR A 203 -7.43 25.11 -7.32
C THR A 203 -8.41 26.21 -7.74
N ASP A 204 -8.05 27.49 -7.56
CA ASP A 204 -8.89 28.66 -7.88
C ASP A 204 -10.29 28.56 -7.25
N GLY A 205 -10.39 28.01 -6.04
CA GLY A 205 -11.62 27.81 -5.29
C GLY A 205 -12.45 26.60 -5.71
N LYS A 206 -12.08 25.88 -6.77
CA LYS A 206 -12.83 24.72 -7.29
C LYS A 206 -12.74 23.52 -6.35
N GLY A 207 -11.59 23.29 -5.72
CA GLY A 207 -11.28 22.11 -4.90
C GLY A 207 -10.72 20.93 -5.71
N ALA A 208 -10.39 19.84 -5.04
CA ALA A 208 -9.86 18.63 -5.66
C ALA A 208 -10.99 17.71 -6.18
N ASN A 209 -10.85 17.20 -7.39
CA ASN A 209 -11.78 16.26 -8.01
C ASN A 209 -11.76 14.91 -7.33
N VAL A 210 -10.56 14.42 -7.00
CA VAL A 210 -10.34 13.16 -6.29
C VAL A 210 -9.47 13.42 -5.08
N ILE A 211 -9.85 12.89 -3.92
CA ILE A 211 -9.07 12.96 -2.69
C ILE A 211 -8.73 11.53 -2.26
N TYR A 212 -7.45 11.19 -2.23
CA TYR A 212 -6.93 9.90 -1.81
C TYR A 212 -6.56 9.98 -0.32
N ASP A 213 -7.35 9.34 0.55
CA ASP A 213 -7.20 9.45 2.00
C ASP A 213 -6.85 8.12 2.68
N PRO A 214 -5.55 7.84 2.93
CA PRO A 214 -5.11 6.72 3.75
C PRO A 214 -5.03 7.07 5.26
N VAL A 215 -5.40 8.29 5.66
CA VAL A 215 -5.18 8.82 7.01
C VAL A 215 -6.42 8.74 7.89
N GLY A 216 -7.56 9.18 7.36
CA GLY A 216 -8.81 9.23 8.10
C GLY A 216 -8.86 10.30 9.19
N GLY A 217 -9.82 10.16 10.12
CA GLY A 217 -10.03 11.10 11.23
C GLY A 217 -10.27 12.55 10.75
N ASP A 218 -9.63 13.50 11.41
CA ASP A 218 -9.78 14.94 11.11
C ASP A 218 -9.32 15.31 9.69
N ILE A 219 -8.36 14.59 9.12
CA ILE A 219 -7.91 14.80 7.74
C ILE A 219 -9.06 14.47 6.78
N GLY A 220 -9.71 13.31 6.94
CA GLY A 220 -10.87 12.94 6.13
C GLY A 220 -12.03 13.91 6.27
N ILE A 221 -12.37 14.34 7.50
CA ILE A 221 -13.42 15.33 7.76
C ILE A 221 -13.12 16.66 7.05
N ASN A 222 -11.89 17.17 7.19
CA ASN A 222 -11.49 18.45 6.61
C ASN A 222 -11.31 18.39 5.10
N SER A 223 -11.07 17.21 4.52
CA SER A 223 -11.01 16.98 3.08
C SER A 223 -12.29 17.43 2.38
N LEU A 224 -13.45 17.26 3.01
CA LEU A 224 -14.73 17.73 2.48
C LEU A 224 -14.84 19.27 2.40
N ARG A 225 -13.92 20.02 3.03
CA ARG A 225 -13.88 21.49 2.91
C ARG A 225 -13.22 21.95 1.61
N CYS A 226 -12.38 21.09 1.01
CA CYS A 226 -11.67 21.38 -0.23
C CYS A 226 -11.97 20.39 -1.37
N ILE A 227 -12.99 19.54 -1.21
CA ILE A 227 -13.48 18.69 -2.30
C ILE A 227 -14.18 19.53 -3.37
N ALA A 228 -14.00 19.20 -4.62
CA ALA A 228 -14.70 19.84 -5.74
C ALA A 228 -16.19 19.48 -5.76
N ARG A 229 -16.97 20.20 -6.57
CA ARG A 229 -18.33 19.78 -6.93
C ARG A 229 -18.23 18.48 -7.73
N ASP A 230 -19.10 17.52 -7.42
CA ASP A 230 -19.11 16.16 -7.97
C ASP A 230 -17.81 15.35 -7.72
N GLY A 231 -16.96 15.80 -6.76
CA GLY A 231 -15.71 15.15 -6.42
C GLY A 231 -15.89 13.88 -5.59
N VAL A 232 -14.83 13.08 -5.51
CA VAL A 232 -14.82 11.79 -4.81
C VAL A 232 -13.74 11.79 -3.70
N LEU A 233 -14.14 11.44 -2.48
CA LEU A 233 -13.25 11.12 -1.38
C LEU A 233 -13.05 9.59 -1.37
N LEU A 234 -11.86 9.13 -1.69
CA LEU A 234 -11.45 7.73 -1.65
C LEU A 234 -10.96 7.38 -0.24
N VAL A 235 -11.71 6.54 0.45
CA VAL A 235 -11.37 6.05 1.80
C VAL A 235 -10.47 4.83 1.65
N VAL A 236 -9.17 5.03 1.82
CA VAL A 236 -8.13 3.99 1.61
C VAL A 236 -7.69 3.36 2.93
N GLY A 237 -7.70 4.14 4.01
CA GLY A 237 -7.27 3.64 5.30
C GLY A 237 -7.44 4.65 6.44
N PHE A 238 -7.02 4.23 7.63
CA PHE A 238 -7.16 4.99 8.85
C PHE A 238 -5.85 5.04 9.64
N ALA A 239 -4.76 5.45 8.96
CA ALA A 239 -3.43 5.54 9.58
C ALA A 239 -3.36 6.53 10.76
N SER A 240 -4.35 7.42 10.93
CA SER A 240 -4.51 8.22 12.14
C SER A 240 -4.85 7.38 13.38
N GLY A 241 -5.40 6.18 13.19
CA GLY A 241 -6.01 5.35 14.23
C GLY A 241 -7.49 5.68 14.50
N THR A 242 -8.07 6.64 13.77
CA THR A 242 -9.45 7.09 13.94
C THR A 242 -10.24 6.93 12.65
N ILE A 243 -11.37 6.24 12.73
CA ILE A 243 -12.32 6.13 11.62
C ILE A 243 -12.99 7.48 11.39
N THR A 244 -13.11 7.88 10.13
CA THR A 244 -13.69 9.18 9.76
C THR A 244 -15.19 9.17 9.86
N GLU A 245 -15.76 10.06 10.65
CA GLU A 245 -17.20 10.35 10.69
C GLU A 245 -17.51 11.53 9.77
N LEU A 246 -18.04 11.24 8.58
CA LEU A 246 -18.25 12.27 7.57
C LEU A 246 -19.53 13.10 7.83
N PRO A 247 -19.44 14.44 7.82
CA PRO A 247 -20.61 15.31 7.86
C PRO A 247 -21.35 15.26 6.50
N MET A 248 -22.40 14.43 6.42
CA MET A 248 -23.14 14.13 5.18
C MET A 248 -23.69 15.38 4.47
N ASN A 249 -24.01 16.45 5.21
CA ASN A 249 -24.46 17.72 4.62
C ASN A 249 -23.40 18.34 3.68
N ARG A 250 -22.11 18.13 3.94
CA ARG A 250 -21.03 18.63 3.06
C ARG A 250 -20.96 17.85 1.75
N LEU A 251 -21.18 16.56 1.77
CA LEU A 251 -21.30 15.73 0.56
C LEU A 251 -22.50 16.21 -0.28
N MET A 252 -23.67 16.38 0.37
CA MET A 252 -24.88 16.86 -0.29
C MET A 252 -24.66 18.21 -0.99
N LEU A 253 -24.11 19.21 -0.31
CA LEU A 253 -23.90 20.56 -0.85
C LEU A 253 -22.93 20.58 -2.05
N LYS A 254 -22.00 19.64 -2.10
CA LYS A 254 -21.03 19.51 -3.19
C LYS A 254 -21.43 18.49 -4.24
N ARG A 255 -22.52 17.74 -4.03
CA ARG A 255 -22.89 16.54 -4.82
C ARG A 255 -21.72 15.53 -4.88
N ALA A 256 -20.85 15.58 -3.86
CA ALA A 256 -19.67 14.75 -3.77
C ALA A 256 -20.02 13.38 -3.19
N SER A 257 -19.14 12.41 -3.39
CA SER A 257 -19.25 11.05 -2.84
C SER A 257 -18.05 10.69 -1.97
N ALA A 258 -18.25 9.74 -1.08
CA ALA A 258 -17.18 9.03 -0.39
C ALA A 258 -17.25 7.55 -0.82
N LYS A 259 -16.14 7.00 -1.30
CA LYS A 259 -16.07 5.61 -1.80
C LYS A 259 -14.95 4.86 -1.09
N GLY A 260 -15.25 3.68 -0.55
CA GLY A 260 -14.26 2.78 0.02
C GLY A 260 -13.37 2.19 -1.07
N VAL A 261 -12.08 2.08 -0.77
CA VAL A 261 -11.09 1.39 -1.61
C VAL A 261 -10.73 0.09 -0.91
N TYR A 262 -11.36 -0.99 -1.36
CA TYR A 262 -11.11 -2.34 -0.88
C TYR A 262 -11.10 -3.31 -2.07
N TRP A 263 -10.27 -4.32 -2.01
CA TRP A 263 -10.14 -5.33 -3.04
C TRP A 263 -9.67 -6.67 -2.45
N SER A 264 -10.12 -7.74 -3.08
CA SER A 264 -9.66 -9.10 -2.76
C SER A 264 -9.65 -9.96 -4.02
N HIS A 265 -8.71 -10.88 -4.11
CA HIS A 265 -8.64 -11.81 -5.24
C HIS A 265 -9.87 -12.71 -5.35
N ASP A 266 -10.55 -13.00 -4.24
CA ASP A 266 -11.74 -13.86 -4.25
C ASP A 266 -12.95 -13.23 -4.96
N HIS A 267 -13.00 -11.90 -5.02
CA HIS A 267 -14.10 -11.16 -5.62
C HIS A 267 -13.70 -10.39 -6.88
N ASP A 268 -12.44 -9.98 -6.97
CA ASP A 268 -11.99 -8.97 -7.93
C ASP A 268 -10.87 -9.50 -8.85
N GLY A 269 -10.68 -10.82 -8.96
CA GLY A 269 -9.54 -11.45 -9.64
C GLY A 269 -9.33 -10.98 -11.08
N GLU A 270 -10.39 -10.89 -11.89
CA GLU A 270 -10.33 -10.42 -13.27
C GLU A 270 -9.86 -8.96 -13.36
N MET A 271 -10.49 -8.09 -12.60
CA MET A 271 -10.12 -6.67 -12.50
C MET A 271 -8.68 -6.49 -12.01
N LEU A 272 -8.25 -7.29 -11.03
CA LEU A 272 -6.88 -7.24 -10.51
C LEU A 272 -5.85 -7.70 -11.56
N GLY A 273 -6.18 -8.66 -12.42
CA GLY A 273 -5.35 -9.06 -13.56
C GLY A 273 -5.11 -7.88 -14.49
N GLU A 274 -6.18 -7.23 -14.97
CA GLU A 274 -6.07 -6.06 -15.86
C GLU A 274 -5.30 -4.89 -15.22
N ILE A 275 -5.51 -4.66 -13.93
CA ILE A 275 -4.82 -3.62 -13.18
C ILE A 275 -3.33 -3.92 -13.05
N THR A 276 -2.98 -5.16 -12.80
CA THR A 276 -1.59 -5.61 -12.68
C THR A 276 -0.86 -5.44 -14.01
N ASP A 277 -1.49 -5.80 -15.14
CA ASP A 277 -0.90 -5.58 -16.47
C ASP A 277 -0.63 -4.10 -16.74
N LYS A 278 -1.60 -3.22 -16.43
CA LYS A 278 -1.41 -1.76 -16.55
C LYS A 278 -0.27 -1.26 -15.66
N LEU A 279 -0.16 -1.77 -14.43
CA LEU A 279 0.90 -1.42 -13.49
C LEU A 279 2.29 -1.76 -14.05
N PHE A 280 2.44 -2.96 -14.63
CA PHE A 280 3.71 -3.36 -15.25
C PHE A 280 4.08 -2.52 -16.46
N VAL A 281 3.10 -2.15 -17.30
CA VAL A 281 3.34 -1.21 -18.40
C VAL A 281 3.85 0.15 -17.89
N MET A 282 3.30 0.65 -16.77
CA MET A 282 3.80 1.89 -16.15
C MET A 282 5.21 1.73 -15.58
N LEU A 283 5.51 0.58 -14.97
CA LEU A 283 6.83 0.26 -14.42
C LEU A 283 7.89 0.16 -15.53
N GLU A 284 7.60 -0.53 -16.62
CA GLU A 284 8.50 -0.67 -17.77
C GLU A 284 8.78 0.67 -18.47
N LYS A 285 7.78 1.56 -18.53
CA LYS A 285 7.94 2.92 -19.06
C LYS A 285 8.67 3.86 -18.09
N GLY A 286 9.01 3.41 -16.88
CA GLY A 286 9.63 4.25 -15.85
C GLY A 286 8.71 5.35 -15.32
N GLN A 287 7.39 5.20 -15.48
CA GLN A 287 6.40 6.16 -14.99
C GLN A 287 6.16 6.01 -13.48
N ILE A 288 6.47 4.83 -12.94
CA ILE A 288 6.47 4.53 -11.51
C ILE A 288 7.82 3.94 -11.10
N ASN A 289 8.25 4.24 -9.88
CA ASN A 289 9.51 3.75 -9.33
C ASN A 289 9.40 3.62 -7.81
N PRO A 290 9.06 2.43 -7.28
CA PRO A 290 8.83 2.22 -5.86
C PRO A 290 9.96 2.75 -4.98
N VAL A 291 9.62 3.64 -4.06
CA VAL A 291 10.55 4.22 -3.10
C VAL A 291 10.73 3.29 -1.92
N ILE A 292 11.97 2.90 -1.68
CA ILE A 292 12.36 2.13 -0.50
C ILE A 292 13.01 3.09 0.49
N HIS A 293 12.44 3.16 1.70
CA HIS A 293 13.02 3.95 2.80
C HIS A 293 14.32 3.32 3.28
N GLU A 294 14.24 2.05 3.59
CA GLU A 294 15.35 1.27 4.11
C GLU A 294 15.13 -0.23 3.82
N GLU A 295 16.22 -0.94 3.59
CA GLU A 295 16.25 -2.40 3.59
C GLU A 295 16.98 -2.88 4.83
N CYS A 296 16.29 -3.55 5.76
CA CYS A 296 16.84 -4.19 6.94
C CYS A 296 16.74 -5.72 6.84
N PHE A 297 17.35 -6.45 7.76
CA PHE A 297 17.22 -7.91 7.77
C PHE A 297 15.87 -8.34 8.37
N LEU A 298 15.42 -9.55 8.03
CA LEU A 298 14.17 -10.12 8.57
C LEU A 298 14.15 -10.11 10.10
N GLU A 299 15.29 -10.34 10.76
CA GLU A 299 15.44 -10.34 12.22
C GLU A 299 15.22 -8.97 12.85
N ASP A 300 15.34 -7.88 12.08
CA ASP A 300 15.15 -6.49 12.53
C ASP A 300 13.67 -6.04 12.45
N LEU A 301 12.71 -6.94 12.21
CA LEU A 301 11.29 -6.61 12.08
C LEU A 301 10.77 -5.68 13.20
N PRO A 302 11.05 -5.90 14.50
CA PRO A 302 10.56 -5.00 15.54
C PRO A 302 11.01 -3.55 15.37
N LEU A 303 12.27 -3.33 15.01
CA LEU A 303 12.82 -2.00 14.75
C LEU A 303 12.12 -1.35 13.53
N ALA A 304 11.92 -2.11 12.44
CA ALA A 304 11.22 -1.63 11.26
C ALA A 304 9.76 -1.26 11.57
N MET A 305 9.08 -2.05 12.41
CA MET A 305 7.73 -1.76 12.89
C MET A 305 7.67 -0.49 13.75
N GLU A 306 8.62 -0.28 14.66
CA GLU A 306 8.71 0.94 15.48
C GLU A 306 8.92 2.18 14.61
N LEU A 307 9.79 2.13 13.60
CA LEU A 307 10.00 3.21 12.65
C LEU A 307 8.74 3.55 11.88
N LEU A 308 8.01 2.54 11.40
CA LEU A 308 6.74 2.73 10.70
C LEU A 308 5.67 3.32 11.62
N GLN A 309 5.50 2.77 12.83
CA GLN A 309 4.53 3.22 13.82
C GLN A 309 4.78 4.68 14.24
N SER A 310 6.05 5.08 14.39
CA SER A 310 6.45 6.45 14.71
C SER A 310 6.30 7.43 13.54
N ARG A 311 5.85 6.98 12.36
CA ARG A 311 5.68 7.78 11.13
C ARG A 311 6.96 8.48 10.65
N LYS A 312 8.12 7.93 10.97
CA LYS A 312 9.42 8.47 10.54
C LYS A 312 9.81 8.02 9.14
N THR A 313 9.17 6.96 8.64
CA THR A 313 9.46 6.38 7.32
C THR A 313 8.91 7.23 6.16
N THR A 314 9.52 7.04 4.99
CA THR A 314 9.05 7.49 3.68
C THR A 314 9.05 6.29 2.72
N GLY A 315 8.10 6.19 1.78
CA GLY A 315 8.04 4.99 0.93
C GLY A 315 7.81 3.70 1.73
N LYS A 316 8.49 2.63 1.32
CA LYS A 316 8.34 1.29 1.88
C LYS A 316 9.56 0.84 2.70
N MET A 317 9.31 0.19 3.82
CA MET A 317 10.32 -0.58 4.56
C MET A 317 10.39 -1.99 4.00
N ILE A 318 11.58 -2.46 3.71
CA ILE A 318 11.80 -3.80 3.16
C ILE A 318 12.60 -4.65 4.13
N LEU A 319 12.10 -5.84 4.40
CA LEU A 319 12.80 -6.88 5.12
C LEU A 319 13.50 -7.81 4.12
N ARG A 320 14.81 -7.82 4.12
CA ARG A 320 15.61 -8.73 3.31
C ARG A 320 15.73 -10.07 4.03
N VAL A 321 15.44 -11.13 3.29
CA VAL A 321 15.64 -12.49 3.78
C VAL A 321 16.98 -13.00 3.23
N PRO A 322 17.97 -13.33 4.07
CA PRO A 322 19.25 -13.88 3.62
C PRO A 322 19.04 -15.19 2.84
N LYS A 323 19.94 -15.44 1.86
CA LYS A 323 19.93 -16.69 1.08
C LYS A 323 20.29 -17.90 1.93
#